data_4087f0f701bd3cbd6ec56713bbb9624c
#
_entry.id   4087f0f701bd3cbd6ec56713bbb9624c
#
_cell.length_a   1.000
_cell.length_b   1.000
_cell.length_c   1.000
_cell.angle_alpha   90.00
_cell.angle_beta   90.00
_cell.angle_gamma   90.00
#
_symmetry.space_group_name_H-M   'P 1'
#
loop_
_entity.id
_entity.type
_entity.pdbx_description
1 polymer ?
#
loop_
_entity_poly.entity_id
_entity_poly.type
_entity_poly.pdbx_seq_one_letter_code
_entity_poly.pdbx_strand_id
1 'polypeptide(L)'
;MLTPTRVNKIIDIVAKDYPQIKNKPIKVTIQKGKEAWTCATSNSDYELLISKVYDLEIGNNSRFAEMFLPYMDDTFKLDLTWFLADFQSALDAVVLIHELGHVIQTSEINFKKGNNWMNYARKMNAAYEDYREECFENNYNYLERAIAYRQIPYEYESDRIASEMFNKYAVRLISIISGKTQKELKTIREEKMYELQEA
;
A
#
# COMPACT_ATOMS: atom_id res chain seq x y z
N MET A 1 11.47 11.03 -2.41
CA MET A 1 10.23 11.80 -2.14
C MET A 1 9.23 11.57 -3.28
N LEU A 2 8.00 11.20 -2.96
CA LEU A 2 6.93 11.02 -3.92
C LEU A 2 6.54 12.33 -4.62
N THR A 3 6.33 12.25 -5.93
CA THR A 3 5.78 13.32 -6.78
C THR A 3 4.73 12.71 -7.70
N PRO A 4 3.77 13.47 -8.26
CA PRO A 4 2.79 12.92 -9.20
C PRO A 4 3.45 12.17 -10.37
N THR A 5 4.56 12.69 -10.89
CA THR A 5 5.31 12.03 -11.98
C THR A 5 5.88 10.67 -11.55
N ARG A 6 6.39 10.55 -10.33
CA ARG A 6 6.93 9.30 -9.79
C ARG A 6 5.81 8.30 -9.54
N VAL A 7 4.69 8.76 -9.01
CA VAL A 7 3.50 7.93 -8.79
C VAL A 7 2.98 7.37 -10.12
N ASN A 8 2.84 8.20 -11.15
CA ASN A 8 2.41 7.74 -12.48
C ASN A 8 3.34 6.66 -13.06
N LYS A 9 4.67 6.78 -12.86
CA LYS A 9 5.61 5.73 -13.27
C LYS A 9 5.39 4.41 -12.50
N ILE A 10 4.97 4.48 -11.24
CA ILE A 10 4.64 3.30 -10.45
C ILE A 10 3.32 2.69 -10.93
N ILE A 11 2.30 3.52 -11.22
CA ILE A 11 1.06 3.06 -11.85
C ILE A 11 1.34 2.31 -13.16
N ASP A 12 2.26 2.82 -14.00
CA ASP A 12 2.66 2.15 -15.24
C ASP A 12 3.35 0.79 -15.00
N ILE A 13 4.04 0.63 -13.88
CA ILE A 13 4.63 -0.67 -13.50
C ILE A 13 3.54 -1.63 -13.07
N VAL A 14 2.66 -1.20 -12.17
CA VAL A 14 1.54 -2.02 -11.66
C VAL A 14 0.60 -2.42 -12.80
N ALA A 15 0.32 -1.52 -13.73
CA ALA A 15 -0.53 -1.76 -14.89
C ALA A 15 -0.01 -2.83 -15.86
N LYS A 16 1.24 -3.28 -15.73
CA LYS A 16 1.76 -4.41 -16.53
C LYS A 16 1.15 -5.74 -16.09
N ASP A 17 0.94 -5.90 -14.80
CA ASP A 17 0.35 -7.11 -14.22
C ASP A 17 -1.16 -6.96 -14.02
N TYR A 18 -1.62 -5.73 -13.86
CA TYR A 18 -3.04 -5.36 -13.66
C TYR A 18 -3.50 -4.38 -14.77
N PRO A 19 -3.65 -4.86 -16.02
CA PRO A 19 -3.93 -3.99 -17.17
C PRO A 19 -5.25 -3.23 -17.09
N GLN A 20 -6.18 -3.67 -16.23
CA GLN A 20 -7.47 -3.01 -16.02
C GLN A 20 -7.35 -1.59 -15.47
N ILE A 21 -6.22 -1.22 -14.84
CA ILE A 21 -6.00 0.14 -14.34
C ILE A 21 -5.32 1.07 -15.36
N LYS A 22 -4.77 0.53 -16.46
CA LYS A 22 -3.93 1.28 -17.41
C LYS A 22 -4.58 2.55 -17.96
N ASN A 23 -5.89 2.49 -18.18
CA ASN A 23 -6.65 3.59 -18.77
C ASN A 23 -7.65 4.21 -17.78
N LYS A 24 -7.46 3.96 -16.48
CA LYS A 24 -8.31 4.59 -15.47
C LYS A 24 -7.83 6.00 -15.21
N PRO A 25 -8.74 6.98 -15.12
CA PRO A 25 -8.40 8.34 -14.75
C PRO A 25 -8.08 8.38 -13.23
N ILE A 26 -6.81 8.20 -12.89
CA ILE A 26 -6.33 8.26 -11.51
C ILE A 26 -5.74 9.64 -11.27
N LYS A 27 -6.47 10.48 -10.55
CA LYS A 27 -5.99 11.78 -10.11
C LYS A 27 -5.07 11.60 -8.91
N VAL A 28 -3.80 11.95 -9.06
CA VAL A 28 -2.82 11.88 -7.97
C VAL A 28 -2.72 13.22 -7.27
N THR A 29 -3.07 13.26 -6.00
CA THR A 29 -2.92 14.44 -5.13
C THR A 29 -1.93 14.13 -4.02
N ILE A 30 -0.86 14.93 -3.91
CA ILE A 30 0.10 14.81 -2.82
C ILE A 30 -0.16 15.94 -1.83
N GLN A 31 -0.55 15.57 -0.63
CA GLN A 31 -0.91 16.52 0.42
C GLN A 31 -0.04 16.35 1.67
N LYS A 32 0.01 17.39 2.48
CA LYS A 32 0.49 17.29 3.86
C LYS A 32 -0.67 16.75 4.70
N GLY A 33 -0.61 15.51 5.06
CA GLY A 33 -1.67 14.87 5.83
C GLY A 33 -1.14 13.66 6.58
N LYS A 34 -1.97 13.00 7.33
CA LYS A 34 -1.57 11.92 8.22
C LYS A 34 -1.76 10.53 7.62
N GLU A 35 -2.49 10.39 6.53
CA GLU A 35 -2.89 9.09 5.97
C GLU A 35 -2.89 9.13 4.45
N ALA A 36 -2.49 8.02 3.83
CA ALA A 36 -2.74 7.76 2.42
C ALA A 36 -4.12 7.09 2.30
N TRP A 37 -4.86 7.40 1.26
CA TRP A 37 -6.12 6.74 0.97
C TRP A 37 -6.50 6.86 -0.51
N THR A 38 -7.33 5.95 -0.96
CA THR A 38 -7.90 5.95 -2.30
C THR A 38 -9.41 6.17 -2.22
N CYS A 39 -9.92 7.05 -3.04
CA CYS A 39 -11.35 7.25 -3.23
C CYS A 39 -11.74 6.95 -4.66
N ALA A 40 -12.73 6.07 -4.84
CA ALA A 40 -13.42 5.89 -6.11
C ALA A 40 -14.62 6.84 -6.19
N THR A 41 -14.71 7.60 -7.26
CA THR A 41 -15.88 8.47 -7.50
C THR A 41 -16.97 7.71 -8.23
N SER A 42 -18.22 8.19 -8.14
CA SER A 42 -19.39 7.63 -8.83
C SER A 42 -19.27 7.60 -10.36
N ASN A 43 -18.31 8.34 -10.92
CA ASN A 43 -18.07 8.44 -12.37
C ASN A 43 -16.98 7.47 -12.87
N SER A 44 -16.52 6.53 -12.06
CA SER A 44 -15.39 5.66 -12.35
C SER A 44 -14.03 6.38 -12.41
N ASP A 45 -13.94 7.58 -11.87
CA ASP A 45 -12.70 8.30 -11.66
C ASP A 45 -12.13 7.90 -10.30
N TYR A 46 -10.82 7.94 -10.17
CA TYR A 46 -10.13 7.63 -8.93
C TYR A 46 -9.33 8.83 -8.45
N GLU A 47 -9.44 9.13 -7.19
CA GLU A 47 -8.54 10.07 -6.54
C GLU A 47 -7.64 9.30 -5.57
N LEU A 48 -6.35 9.33 -5.85
CA LEU A 48 -5.32 8.75 -5.02
C LEU A 48 -4.69 9.90 -4.22
N LEU A 49 -5.00 9.94 -2.94
CA LEU A 49 -4.43 10.88 -2.01
C LEU A 49 -3.22 10.24 -1.33
N ILE A 50 -2.06 10.86 -1.50
CA ILE A 50 -0.83 10.39 -0.91
C ILE A 50 -0.37 11.42 0.10
N SER A 51 -0.19 10.97 1.34
CA SER A 51 0.38 11.80 2.37
C SER A 51 1.89 11.96 2.18
N LYS A 52 2.39 13.19 2.37
CA LYS A 52 3.83 13.44 2.50
C LYS A 52 4.37 13.12 3.88
N VAL A 53 3.51 12.81 4.82
CA VAL A 53 3.86 12.72 6.24
C VAL A 53 4.12 11.28 6.65
N TYR A 54 5.00 10.63 5.95
CA TYR A 54 5.82 9.64 6.60
C TYR A 54 7.14 10.29 7.04
N ASP A 55 7.03 11.47 7.66
CA ASP A 55 8.16 12.06 8.38
C ASP A 55 8.35 11.23 9.65
N LEU A 56 9.41 10.44 9.67
CA LEU A 56 9.80 9.53 10.75
C LEU A 56 10.07 10.24 12.10
N GLU A 57 10.07 11.57 12.13
CA GLU A 57 10.24 12.36 13.34
C GLU A 57 9.04 12.28 14.30
N ILE A 58 7.90 11.75 13.87
CA ILE A 58 6.72 11.65 14.72
C ILE A 58 6.50 10.18 15.04
N GLY A 59 6.78 9.78 16.27
CA GLY A 59 6.75 8.40 16.82
C GLY A 59 5.52 7.51 16.59
N ASN A 60 4.58 7.91 15.75
CA ASN A 60 3.46 7.09 15.28
C ASN A 60 3.80 6.26 14.03
N ASN A 61 4.75 6.71 13.21
CA ASN A 61 5.10 5.96 11.97
C ASN A 61 6.04 4.80 12.24
N SER A 62 6.88 4.89 13.27
CA SER A 62 7.68 3.74 13.71
C SER A 62 6.76 2.60 14.18
N ARG A 63 5.72 2.91 14.97
CA ARG A 63 4.75 1.90 15.42
C ARG A 63 3.98 1.27 14.28
N PHE A 64 3.57 2.03 13.27
CA PHE A 64 2.93 1.47 12.08
C PHE A 64 3.88 0.50 11.36
N ALA A 65 5.13 0.91 11.10
CA ALA A 65 6.10 0.04 10.46
C ALA A 65 6.44 -1.20 11.32
N GLU A 66 6.62 -1.03 12.63
CA GLU A 66 6.88 -2.11 13.58
C GLU A 66 5.76 -3.17 13.62
N MET A 67 4.52 -2.78 13.36
CA MET A 67 3.37 -3.69 13.36
C MET A 67 3.08 -4.23 11.95
N PHE A 68 3.10 -3.35 10.98
CA PHE A 68 2.68 -3.65 9.62
C PHE A 68 3.68 -4.54 8.88
N LEU A 69 4.98 -4.25 8.99
CA LEU A 69 5.99 -5.01 8.24
C LEU A 69 6.10 -6.47 8.68
N PRO A 70 6.12 -6.82 9.98
CA PRO A 70 6.07 -8.22 10.41
C PRO A 70 4.80 -8.94 9.94
N TYR A 71 3.63 -8.29 10.02
CA TYR A 71 2.40 -8.84 9.50
C TYR A 71 2.48 -9.13 7.99
N MET A 72 3.03 -8.20 7.21
CA MET A 72 3.19 -8.37 5.75
C MET A 72 4.19 -9.49 5.40
N ASP A 73 5.28 -9.63 6.18
CA ASP A 73 6.23 -10.73 5.99
C ASP A 73 5.60 -12.08 6.39
N ASP A 74 5.01 -12.17 7.55
CA ASP A 74 4.41 -13.40 8.05
C ASP A 74 3.29 -13.89 7.12
N THR A 75 2.42 -12.98 6.68
CA THR A 75 1.21 -13.31 5.92
C THR A 75 1.47 -13.47 4.43
N PHE A 76 2.26 -12.56 3.83
CA PHE A 76 2.43 -12.46 2.38
C PHE A 76 3.88 -12.65 1.90
N LYS A 77 4.82 -12.92 2.81
CA LYS A 77 6.25 -13.08 2.50
C LYS A 77 6.85 -11.86 1.82
N LEU A 78 6.55 -10.67 2.37
CA LEU A 78 7.14 -9.42 1.91
C LEU A 78 8.66 -9.45 2.09
N ASP A 79 9.43 -9.18 1.03
CA ASP A 79 10.90 -9.13 1.10
C ASP A 79 11.39 -7.89 1.85
N LEU A 80 11.50 -8.02 3.17
CA LEU A 80 11.94 -6.94 4.06
C LEU A 80 13.39 -6.50 3.83
N THR A 81 14.20 -7.29 3.14
CA THR A 81 15.61 -6.95 2.91
C THR A 81 15.78 -5.70 2.05
N TRP A 82 14.79 -5.35 1.23
CA TRP A 82 14.80 -4.10 0.45
C TRP A 82 14.63 -2.84 1.31
N PHE A 83 14.07 -2.96 2.52
CA PHE A 83 13.98 -1.86 3.47
C PHE A 83 15.35 -1.44 4.01
N LEU A 84 16.34 -2.33 3.98
CA LEU A 84 17.72 -2.02 4.33
C LEU A 84 18.36 -1.05 3.32
N ALA A 85 17.97 -1.11 2.05
CA ALA A 85 18.51 -0.24 1.01
C ALA A 85 18.02 1.21 1.11
N ASP A 86 16.73 1.40 1.38
CA ASP A 86 16.10 2.72 1.58
C ASP A 86 14.73 2.52 2.24
N PHE A 87 14.70 2.57 3.57
CA PHE A 87 13.51 2.26 4.36
C PHE A 87 12.28 3.08 3.95
N GLN A 88 12.43 4.41 3.88
CA GLN A 88 11.30 5.28 3.58
C GLN A 88 10.75 5.05 2.17
N SER A 89 11.63 4.90 1.19
CA SER A 89 11.19 4.67 -0.20
C SER A 89 10.57 3.28 -0.40
N ALA A 90 11.01 2.28 0.36
CA ALA A 90 10.41 0.96 0.36
C ALA A 90 9.01 1.00 0.98
N LEU A 91 8.85 1.67 2.13
CA LEU A 91 7.55 1.85 2.79
C LEU A 91 6.58 2.64 1.90
N ASP A 92 7.04 3.75 1.32
CA ASP A 92 6.24 4.54 0.38
C ASP A 92 5.75 3.70 -0.82
N ALA A 93 6.60 2.79 -1.31
CA ALA A 93 6.24 1.89 -2.41
C ALA A 93 5.15 0.90 -2.01
N VAL A 94 5.29 0.24 -0.86
CA VAL A 94 4.30 -0.73 -0.35
C VAL A 94 2.95 -0.06 -0.11
N VAL A 95 2.94 1.08 0.59
CA VAL A 95 1.70 1.82 0.87
C VAL A 95 1.04 2.30 -0.42
N LEU A 96 1.81 2.85 -1.37
CA LEU A 96 1.26 3.29 -2.65
C LEU A 96 0.63 2.13 -3.44
N ILE A 97 1.26 0.95 -3.45
CA ILE A 97 0.73 -0.20 -4.16
C ILE A 97 -0.51 -0.75 -3.43
N HIS A 98 -0.54 -0.72 -2.09
CA HIS A 98 -1.73 -1.05 -1.32
C HIS A 98 -2.93 -0.18 -1.76
N GLU A 99 -2.74 1.14 -1.85
CA GLU A 99 -3.79 2.05 -2.33
C GLU A 99 -4.20 1.76 -3.79
N LEU A 100 -3.24 1.41 -4.64
CA LEU A 100 -3.55 0.95 -6.00
C LEU A 100 -4.29 -0.40 -6.00
N GLY A 101 -4.12 -1.22 -4.99
CA GLY A 101 -4.90 -2.44 -4.76
C GLY A 101 -6.39 -2.15 -4.70
N HIS A 102 -6.81 -1.11 -3.98
CA HIS A 102 -8.21 -0.67 -3.97
C HIS A 102 -8.71 -0.19 -5.34
N VAL A 103 -7.86 0.48 -6.11
CA VAL A 103 -8.19 0.83 -7.50
C VAL A 103 -8.38 -0.42 -8.36
N ILE A 104 -7.51 -1.42 -8.21
CA ILE A 104 -7.59 -2.69 -8.92
C ILE A 104 -8.89 -3.42 -8.59
N GLN A 105 -9.22 -3.58 -7.32
CA GLN A 105 -10.44 -4.25 -6.84
C GLN A 105 -11.71 -3.61 -7.39
N THR A 106 -11.72 -2.29 -7.49
CA THR A 106 -12.90 -1.54 -7.95
C THR A 106 -12.93 -1.30 -9.46
N SER A 107 -11.79 -1.50 -10.15
CA SER A 107 -11.64 -1.20 -11.57
C SER A 107 -12.55 -2.01 -12.49
N GLU A 108 -12.96 -3.19 -12.07
CA GLU A 108 -13.85 -4.09 -12.82
C GLU A 108 -15.33 -3.84 -12.53
N ILE A 109 -15.63 -3.01 -11.51
CA ILE A 109 -17.00 -2.68 -11.17
C ILE A 109 -17.59 -1.80 -12.28
N ASN A 110 -18.64 -2.28 -12.91
CA ASN A 110 -19.35 -1.48 -13.88
C ASN A 110 -20.33 -0.52 -13.20
N PHE A 111 -19.86 0.69 -12.94
CA PHE A 111 -20.64 1.75 -12.28
C PHE A 111 -21.90 2.17 -13.07
N LYS A 112 -21.94 1.88 -14.39
CA LYS A 112 -23.05 2.26 -15.27
C LYS A 112 -24.12 1.18 -15.37
N LYS A 113 -23.85 -0.04 -14.90
CA LYS A 113 -24.81 -1.16 -14.94
C LYS A 113 -25.41 -1.41 -13.54
N GLY A 114 -26.63 -0.94 -13.36
CA GLY A 114 -27.44 -1.28 -12.19
C GLY A 114 -26.83 -0.88 -10.85
N ASN A 115 -27.09 -1.65 -9.82
CA ASN A 115 -26.68 -1.37 -8.44
C ASN A 115 -25.29 -1.93 -8.07
N ASN A 116 -24.39 -2.18 -9.04
CA ASN A 116 -23.11 -2.86 -8.77
C ASN A 116 -22.24 -2.08 -7.76
N TRP A 117 -22.16 -0.76 -7.91
CA TRP A 117 -21.45 0.07 -6.93
C TRP A 117 -22.12 0.03 -5.55
N MET A 118 -23.45 0.14 -5.50
CA MET A 118 -24.18 0.08 -4.24
C MET A 118 -23.99 -1.25 -3.53
N ASN A 119 -23.98 -2.36 -4.29
CA ASN A 119 -23.74 -3.68 -3.74
C ASN A 119 -22.31 -3.83 -3.21
N TYR A 120 -21.33 -3.30 -3.93
CA TYR A 120 -19.94 -3.26 -3.47
C TYR A 120 -19.82 -2.43 -2.18
N ALA A 121 -20.34 -1.21 -2.17
CA ALA A 121 -20.32 -0.33 -1.02
C ALA A 121 -21.02 -0.94 0.22
N ARG A 122 -22.16 -1.62 0.02
CA ARG A 122 -22.85 -2.33 1.12
C ARG A 122 -22.01 -3.46 1.70
N LYS A 123 -21.35 -4.28 0.84
CA LYS A 123 -20.48 -5.35 1.32
C LYS A 123 -19.27 -4.80 2.07
N MET A 124 -18.67 -3.74 1.56
CA MET A 124 -17.55 -3.07 2.21
C MET A 124 -17.97 -2.52 3.58
N ASN A 125 -19.09 -1.80 3.64
CA ASN A 125 -19.61 -1.27 4.91
C ASN A 125 -19.94 -2.39 5.90
N ALA A 126 -20.57 -3.48 5.47
CA ALA A 126 -20.84 -4.62 6.34
C ALA A 126 -19.55 -5.20 6.92
N ALA A 127 -18.51 -5.42 6.11
CA ALA A 127 -17.24 -5.92 6.60
C ALA A 127 -16.55 -4.98 7.61
N TYR A 128 -16.72 -3.67 7.46
CA TYR A 128 -16.23 -2.70 8.45
C TYR A 128 -17.06 -2.69 9.74
N GLU A 129 -18.38 -2.88 9.65
CA GLU A 129 -19.22 -3.02 10.85
C GLU A 129 -18.88 -4.31 11.62
N ASP A 130 -18.77 -5.46 10.92
CA ASP A 130 -18.35 -6.74 11.51
C ASP A 130 -16.99 -6.57 12.25
N TYR A 131 -16.01 -5.91 11.63
CA TYR A 131 -14.73 -5.59 12.25
C TYR A 131 -14.89 -4.75 13.53
N ARG A 132 -15.76 -3.72 13.51
CA ARG A 132 -15.99 -2.86 14.68
C ARG A 132 -16.64 -3.62 15.82
N GLU A 133 -17.63 -4.45 15.50
CA GLU A 133 -18.31 -5.32 16.47
C GLU A 133 -17.30 -6.30 17.08
N GLU A 134 -16.50 -6.98 16.29
CA GLU A 134 -15.46 -7.90 16.74
C GLU A 134 -14.46 -7.21 17.68
N CYS A 135 -13.97 -6.01 17.30
CA CYS A 135 -13.06 -5.22 18.12
C CYS A 135 -13.68 -4.80 19.46
N PHE A 136 -14.97 -4.52 19.49
CA PHE A 136 -15.69 -4.14 20.68
C PHE A 136 -15.96 -5.34 21.59
N GLU A 137 -16.49 -6.43 21.06
CA GLU A 137 -16.83 -7.64 21.81
C GLU A 137 -15.59 -8.28 22.46
N ASN A 138 -14.48 -8.32 21.75
CA ASN A 138 -13.23 -8.90 22.22
C ASN A 138 -12.33 -7.92 22.98
N ASN A 139 -12.76 -6.66 23.13
CA ASN A 139 -11.99 -5.60 23.79
C ASN A 139 -10.55 -5.49 23.26
N TYR A 140 -10.38 -5.57 21.95
CA TYR A 140 -9.07 -5.54 21.29
C TYR A 140 -8.26 -4.29 21.66
N ASN A 141 -6.98 -4.51 21.97
CA ASN A 141 -6.03 -3.40 22.10
C ASN A 141 -5.66 -2.81 20.72
N TYR A 142 -4.80 -1.80 20.70
CA TYR A 142 -4.45 -1.09 19.48
C TYR A 142 -3.82 -2.01 18.40
N LEU A 143 -2.93 -2.92 18.81
CA LEU A 143 -2.27 -3.86 17.90
C LEU A 143 -3.26 -4.89 17.32
N GLU A 144 -4.08 -5.47 18.18
CA GLU A 144 -5.13 -6.41 17.78
C GLU A 144 -6.12 -5.77 16.79
N ARG A 145 -6.53 -4.53 17.04
CA ARG A 145 -7.37 -3.76 16.11
C ARG A 145 -6.68 -3.52 14.76
N ALA A 146 -5.40 -3.20 14.78
CA ALA A 146 -4.66 -2.98 13.53
C ALA A 146 -4.52 -4.26 12.71
N ILE A 147 -4.32 -5.42 13.35
CA ILE A 147 -4.27 -6.73 12.70
C ILE A 147 -5.66 -7.12 12.18
N ALA A 148 -6.70 -6.99 13.02
CA ALA A 148 -8.09 -7.30 12.63
C ALA A 148 -8.55 -6.42 11.44
N TYR A 149 -8.19 -5.13 11.42
CA TYR A 149 -8.44 -4.25 10.28
C TYR A 149 -7.86 -4.81 8.98
N ARG A 150 -6.62 -5.36 9.04
CA ARG A 150 -5.95 -5.94 7.87
C ARG A 150 -6.59 -7.27 7.42
N GLN A 151 -7.42 -7.90 8.25
CA GLN A 151 -8.20 -9.09 7.88
C GLN A 151 -9.50 -8.76 7.13
N ILE A 152 -9.93 -7.50 7.11
CA ILE A 152 -11.05 -7.08 6.27
C ILE A 152 -10.73 -7.47 4.81
N PRO A 153 -11.61 -8.18 4.09
CA PRO A 153 -11.28 -8.76 2.78
C PRO A 153 -10.68 -7.78 1.76
N TYR A 154 -11.09 -6.52 1.81
CA TYR A 154 -10.60 -5.48 0.89
C TYR A 154 -9.20 -5.01 1.25
N GLU A 155 -8.91 -4.88 2.54
CA GLU A 155 -7.58 -4.53 3.04
C GLU A 155 -6.61 -5.69 2.82
N TYR A 156 -7.03 -6.91 3.17
CA TYR A 156 -6.25 -8.14 2.96
C TYR A 156 -5.83 -8.31 1.49
N GLU A 157 -6.76 -8.13 0.56
CA GLU A 157 -6.46 -8.26 -0.87
C GLU A 157 -5.54 -7.13 -1.36
N SER A 158 -5.67 -5.90 -0.85
CA SER A 158 -4.77 -4.80 -1.15
C SER A 158 -3.35 -5.06 -0.63
N ASP A 159 -3.22 -5.61 0.57
CA ASP A 159 -1.95 -6.02 1.15
C ASP A 159 -1.30 -7.16 0.35
N ARG A 160 -2.08 -8.14 -0.10
CA ARG A 160 -1.60 -9.22 -0.97
C ARG A 160 -1.02 -8.67 -2.27
N ILE A 161 -1.76 -7.79 -2.94
CA ILE A 161 -1.30 -7.13 -4.17
C ILE A 161 -0.03 -6.32 -3.91
N ALA A 162 0.01 -5.58 -2.80
CA ALA A 162 1.18 -4.78 -2.43
C ALA A 162 2.44 -5.65 -2.27
N SER A 163 2.32 -6.77 -1.57
CA SER A 163 3.44 -7.71 -1.37
C SER A 163 3.91 -8.34 -2.68
N GLU A 164 2.99 -8.85 -3.50
CA GLU A 164 3.33 -9.46 -4.78
C GLU A 164 4.07 -8.49 -5.71
N MET A 165 3.54 -7.29 -5.84
CA MET A 165 4.13 -6.27 -6.71
C MET A 165 5.44 -5.74 -6.16
N PHE A 166 5.53 -5.54 -4.84
CA PHE A 166 6.77 -5.11 -4.21
C PHE A 166 7.86 -6.17 -4.39
N ASN A 167 7.61 -7.43 -4.06
CA ASN A 167 8.57 -8.52 -4.22
C ASN A 167 9.09 -8.62 -5.67
N LYS A 168 8.20 -8.43 -6.63
CA LYS A 168 8.53 -8.51 -8.06
C LYS A 168 9.35 -7.31 -8.56
N TYR A 169 9.10 -6.12 -8.04
CA TYR A 169 9.61 -4.88 -8.62
C TYR A 169 10.37 -3.97 -7.63
N ALA A 170 10.68 -4.44 -6.41
CA ALA A 170 11.20 -3.64 -5.29
C ALA A 170 12.30 -2.66 -5.70
N VAL A 171 13.39 -3.14 -6.29
CA VAL A 171 14.53 -2.30 -6.67
C VAL A 171 14.13 -1.18 -7.63
N ARG A 172 13.18 -1.45 -8.54
CA ARG A 172 12.71 -0.47 -9.52
C ARG A 172 11.79 0.57 -8.87
N LEU A 173 10.89 0.13 -8.00
CA LEU A 173 9.97 0.97 -7.26
C LEU A 173 10.74 1.94 -6.35
N ILE A 174 11.66 1.39 -5.56
CA ILE A 174 12.50 2.17 -4.66
C ILE A 174 13.37 3.16 -5.45
N SER A 175 13.95 2.74 -6.58
CA SER A 175 14.72 3.62 -7.46
C SER A 175 13.92 4.82 -7.97
N ILE A 176 12.66 4.60 -8.36
CA ILE A 176 11.77 5.68 -8.80
C ILE A 176 11.50 6.67 -7.66
N ILE A 177 11.25 6.19 -6.44
CA ILE A 177 10.89 7.02 -5.29
C ILE A 177 12.09 7.75 -4.71
N SER A 178 13.19 7.05 -4.50
CA SER A 178 14.42 7.60 -3.92
C SER A 178 15.17 8.51 -4.89
N GLY A 179 15.20 8.12 -6.17
CA GLY A 179 16.05 8.69 -7.20
C GLY A 179 17.44 8.06 -7.27
N LYS A 180 17.76 7.08 -6.41
CA LYS A 180 18.97 6.27 -6.49
C LYS A 180 18.90 5.30 -7.68
N THR A 181 20.03 4.96 -8.26
CA THR A 181 20.08 3.93 -9.29
C THR A 181 19.80 2.54 -8.71
N GLN A 182 19.32 1.64 -9.53
CA GLN A 182 19.11 0.25 -9.10
C GLN A 182 20.42 -0.43 -8.66
N LYS A 183 21.56 -0.04 -9.24
CA LYS A 183 22.88 -0.56 -8.85
C LYS A 183 23.24 -0.12 -7.43
N GLU A 184 23.12 1.17 -7.15
CA GLU A 184 23.36 1.70 -5.78
C GLU A 184 22.49 1.00 -4.74
N LEU A 185 21.19 0.84 -5.02
CA LEU A 185 20.27 0.17 -4.09
C LEU A 185 20.67 -1.29 -3.82
N LYS A 186 21.09 -2.02 -4.85
CA LYS A 186 21.57 -3.40 -4.68
C LYS A 186 22.83 -3.46 -3.83
N THR A 187 23.80 -2.59 -4.10
CA THR A 187 25.03 -2.51 -3.31
C THR A 187 24.73 -2.20 -1.84
N ILE A 188 23.92 -1.18 -1.55
CA ILE A 188 23.55 -0.82 -0.16
C ILE A 188 22.85 -2.00 0.53
N ARG A 189 21.92 -2.68 -0.16
CA ARG A 189 21.23 -3.86 0.39
C ARG A 189 22.22 -4.96 0.76
N GLU A 190 23.13 -5.31 -0.15
CA GLU A 190 24.13 -6.36 0.04
C GLU A 190 25.05 -6.04 1.22
N GLU A 191 25.56 -4.81 1.29
CA GLU A 191 26.40 -4.34 2.40
C GLU A 191 25.68 -4.45 3.75
N LYS A 192 24.42 -3.99 3.82
CA LYS A 192 23.63 -4.03 5.04
C LYS A 192 23.25 -5.47 5.45
N MET A 193 22.97 -6.34 4.50
CA MET A 193 22.75 -7.75 4.78
C MET A 193 23.98 -8.43 5.35
N TYR A 194 25.15 -8.08 4.85
CA TYR A 194 26.43 -8.60 5.35
C TYR A 194 26.68 -8.13 6.81
N GLU A 195 26.49 -6.83 7.08
CA GLU A 195 26.61 -6.27 8.44
C GLU A 195 25.72 -6.99 9.45
N LEU A 196 24.51 -7.39 9.06
CA LEU A 196 23.56 -8.12 9.93
C LEU A 196 23.95 -9.59 10.17
N GLN A 197 24.75 -10.20 9.29
CA GLN A 197 25.24 -11.57 9.46
C GLN A 197 26.46 -11.65 10.37
N GLU A 198 27.21 -10.55 10.51
CA GLU A 198 28.40 -10.50 11.36
C GLU A 198 28.12 -9.99 12.78
N ALA A 199 26.92 -9.49 13.08
CA ALA A 199 26.49 -8.96 14.37
C ALA A 199 25.84 -10.03 15.26
#